data_cb2975ed7f5b114631ec4339120013d7
#
_entry.id   cb2975ed7f5b114631ec4339120013d7
#
_cell.length_a   1.000
_cell.length_b   1.000
_cell.length_c   1.000
_cell.angle_alpha   90.00
_cell.angle_beta   90.00
_cell.angle_gamma   90.00
#
_symmetry.space_group_name_H-M   'P 1'
#
loop_
_entity.id
_entity.type
_entity.pdbx_description
1 polymer ?
#
loop_
_entity_poly.entity_id
_entity_poly.type
_entity_poly.pdbx_seq_one_letter_code
_entity_poly.pdbx_strand_id
1 'polypeptide(L)' 'MASILEQFGVRVRKYRLKKKLSQEKLAELADLHRTYIGQVECGKRNLALKNIAKLAKALNVSVKELF' A
#
# COMPACT_ATOMS: atom_id res chain seq x y z
N MET A 1 2.81 17.30 11.10
CA MET A 1 2.76 16.86 9.68
C MET A 1 2.97 15.36 9.59
N ALA A 2 2.24 14.70 8.70
CA ALA A 2 2.41 13.28 8.49
C ALA A 2 3.74 12.99 7.80
N SER A 3 4.42 11.92 8.20
CA SER A 3 5.64 11.48 7.54
C SER A 3 5.33 10.95 6.14
N ILE A 4 6.37 10.78 5.32
CA ILE A 4 6.19 10.21 3.99
C ILE A 4 5.62 8.79 4.08
N LEU A 5 5.98 8.03 5.12
CA LEU A 5 5.45 6.68 5.32
C LEU A 5 3.96 6.71 5.65
N GLU A 6 3.55 7.64 6.48
CA GLU A 6 2.14 7.82 6.81
C GLU A 6 1.32 8.27 5.61
N GLN A 7 1.84 9.21 4.84
CA GLN A 7 1.19 9.68 3.62
C GLN A 7 1.02 8.56 2.61
N PHE A 8 2.06 7.77 2.41
CA PHE A 8 2.03 6.62 1.52
C PHE A 8 0.96 5.62 1.98
N GLY A 9 0.95 5.31 3.27
CA GLY A 9 -0.01 4.37 3.85
C GLY A 9 -1.46 4.81 3.65
N VAL A 10 -1.72 6.10 3.85
CA VAL A 10 -3.06 6.68 3.64
C VAL A 10 -3.49 6.51 2.19
N ARG A 11 -2.59 6.74 1.23
CA ARG A 11 -2.91 6.59 -0.19
C ARG A 11 -3.13 5.13 -0.58
N VAL A 12 -2.32 4.22 -0.05
CA VAL A 12 -2.53 2.79 -0.28
C VAL A 12 -3.92 2.38 0.19
N ARG A 13 -4.28 2.78 1.39
CA ARG A 13 -5.61 2.48 1.94
C ARG A 13 -6.72 3.08 1.10
N LYS A 14 -6.55 4.33 0.67
CA LYS A 14 -7.52 5.02 -0.17
C LYS A 14 -7.80 4.24 -1.45
N TYR A 15 -6.75 3.86 -2.17
CA TYR A 15 -6.93 3.13 -3.42
C TYR A 15 -7.44 1.72 -3.19
N ARG A 16 -7.04 1.09 -2.09
CA ARG A 16 -7.55 -0.23 -1.73
C ARG A 16 -9.06 -0.20 -1.51
N LEU A 17 -9.54 0.75 -0.72
CA LEU A 17 -10.97 0.90 -0.43
C LEU A 17 -11.75 1.27 -1.68
N LYS A 18 -11.16 2.10 -2.53
CA LYS A 18 -11.77 2.50 -3.80
C LYS A 18 -12.02 1.29 -4.70
N LYS A 19 -11.15 0.29 -4.63
CA LYS A 19 -11.29 -0.96 -5.38
C LYS A 19 -12.06 -2.02 -4.60
N LYS A 20 -12.55 -1.69 -3.42
CA LYS A 20 -13.32 -2.60 -2.57
C LYS A 20 -12.54 -3.86 -2.19
N LEU A 21 -11.23 -3.69 -1.97
CA LEU A 21 -10.36 -4.78 -1.57
C LEU A 21 -10.17 -4.80 -0.07
N SER A 22 -10.11 -5.99 0.53
CA SER A 22 -9.65 -6.16 1.91
C SER A 22 -8.13 -6.05 1.94
N GLN A 23 -7.55 -5.87 3.12
CA GLN A 23 -6.09 -5.92 3.28
C GLN A 23 -5.54 -7.27 2.84
N GLU A 24 -6.25 -8.34 3.19
CA GLU A 24 -5.87 -9.69 2.81
C GLU A 24 -5.86 -9.87 1.29
N LYS A 25 -6.88 -9.35 0.60
CA LYS A 25 -6.95 -9.45 -0.85
C LYS A 25 -5.87 -8.64 -1.54
N LEU A 26 -5.59 -7.43 -1.02
CA LEU A 26 -4.49 -6.64 -1.57
C LEU A 26 -3.16 -7.36 -1.38
N ALA A 27 -2.94 -7.94 -0.20
CA ALA A 27 -1.71 -8.71 0.07
C ALA A 27 -1.55 -9.86 -0.93
N GLU A 28 -2.62 -10.58 -1.19
CA GLU A 28 -2.63 -11.67 -2.16
C GLU A 28 -2.24 -11.18 -3.55
N LEU A 29 -2.88 -10.09 -4.01
CA LEU A 29 -2.62 -9.53 -5.33
C LEU A 29 -1.20 -8.97 -5.46
N ALA A 30 -0.66 -8.43 -4.38
CA ALA A 30 0.68 -7.84 -4.37
C ALA A 30 1.78 -8.86 -4.03
N ASP A 31 1.41 -10.10 -3.70
CA ASP A 31 2.35 -11.12 -3.25
C ASP A 31 3.12 -10.65 -2.02
N LEU A 32 2.38 -10.15 -1.03
CA LEU A 32 2.91 -9.66 0.22
C LEU A 32 2.10 -10.24 1.37
N HIS A 33 2.65 -10.19 2.57
CA HIS A 33 1.95 -10.62 3.77
C HIS A 33 0.87 -9.60 4.16
N ARG A 34 -0.26 -10.08 4.62
CA ARG A 34 -1.35 -9.26 5.14
C ARG A 34 -0.88 -8.33 6.27
N THR A 35 -0.05 -8.85 7.17
CA THR A 35 0.52 -8.05 8.27
C THR A 35 1.31 -6.86 7.72
N TYR A 36 2.05 -7.08 6.63
CA TYR A 36 2.81 -6.03 5.98
C TYR A 36 1.89 -4.92 5.47
N ILE A 37 0.78 -5.30 4.83
CA ILE A 37 -0.20 -4.31 4.33
C ILE A 37 -0.73 -3.45 5.49
N GLY A 38 -1.10 -4.07 6.60
CA GLY A 38 -1.57 -3.35 7.78
C GLY A 38 -0.54 -2.36 8.30
N GLN A 39 0.71 -2.77 8.37
CA GLN A 39 1.81 -1.90 8.82
C GLN A 39 2.09 -0.77 7.84
N VAL A 40 2.01 -1.04 6.55
CA VAL A 40 2.16 -0.01 5.52
C VAL A 40 1.07 1.05 5.64
N GLU A 41 -0.17 0.63 5.79
CA GLU A 41 -1.30 1.56 5.89
C GLU A 41 -1.24 2.41 7.17
N CYS A 42 -0.59 1.90 8.21
CA CYS A 42 -0.39 2.65 9.46
C CYS A 42 0.86 3.53 9.44
N GLY A 43 1.66 3.47 8.39
CA GLY A 43 2.90 4.23 8.29
C GLY A 43 3.99 3.74 9.23
N LYS A 44 3.94 2.46 9.62
CA LYS A 44 4.87 1.88 10.59
C LYS A 44 5.93 0.98 9.97
N ARG A 45 6.00 0.95 8.66
CA ARG A 45 6.93 0.05 7.99
C ARG A 45 7.77 0.80 6.96
N ASN A 46 9.09 0.63 7.02
CA ASN A 46 9.94 1.12 5.96
C ASN A 46 9.65 0.34 4.68
N LEU A 47 9.64 1.05 3.56
CA LEU A 47 9.23 0.49 2.31
C LEU A 47 10.42 0.17 1.42
N ALA A 48 10.47 -1.04 0.92
CA ALA A 48 11.42 -1.38 -0.13
C ALA A 48 10.81 -0.94 -1.47
N LEU A 49 11.65 -0.43 -2.35
CA LEU A 49 11.24 0.01 -3.68
C LEU A 49 10.48 -1.09 -4.43
N LYS A 50 10.94 -2.31 -4.32
CA LYS A 50 10.31 -3.48 -4.91
C LYS A 50 8.87 -3.66 -4.44
N ASN A 51 8.62 -3.45 -3.14
CA ASN A 51 7.27 -3.60 -2.58
C ASN A 51 6.36 -2.45 -2.97
N ILE A 52 6.91 -1.24 -3.12
CA ILE A 52 6.16 -0.10 -3.63
C ILE A 52 5.64 -0.42 -5.04
N ALA A 53 6.50 -0.99 -5.88
CA ALA A 53 6.12 -1.38 -7.23
C ALA A 53 5.04 -2.47 -7.23
N LYS A 54 5.14 -3.44 -6.33
CA LYS A 54 4.13 -4.50 -6.18
C LYS A 54 2.76 -3.93 -5.79
N LEU A 55 2.76 -2.99 -4.85
CA LEU A 55 1.52 -2.35 -4.40
C LEU A 55 0.88 -1.53 -5.52
N ALA A 56 1.68 -0.75 -6.23
CA ALA A 56 1.18 0.07 -7.34
C ALA A 56 0.55 -0.81 -8.42
N LYS A 57 1.21 -1.91 -8.75
CA LYS A 57 0.69 -2.86 -9.75
C LYS A 57 -0.61 -3.50 -9.29
N ALA A 58 -0.65 -3.96 -8.03
CA ALA A 58 -1.84 -4.59 -7.47
C ALA A 58 -3.03 -3.64 -7.43
N LEU A 59 -2.78 -2.37 -7.15
CA LEU A 59 -3.80 -1.33 -7.11
C LEU A 59 -4.11 -0.73 -8.48
N ASN A 60 -3.33 -1.11 -9.49
CA ASN A 60 -3.46 -0.60 -10.85
C ASN A 60 -3.34 0.92 -10.91
N VAL A 61 -2.35 1.45 -10.22
CA VAL A 61 -2.01 2.88 -10.23
C VAL A 61 -0.52 3.04 -10.53
N SER A 62 -0.11 4.24 -10.94
CA SER A 62 1.31 4.52 -11.08
C SER A 62 1.93 4.74 -9.70
N VAL A 63 3.24 4.52 -9.58
CA VAL A 63 3.93 4.72 -8.30
C VAL A 63 3.75 6.14 -7.78
N LYS A 64 3.78 7.14 -8.67
CA LYS A 64 3.64 8.54 -8.26
C LYS A 64 2.28 8.84 -7.62
N GLU A 65 1.25 8.08 -7.94
CA GLU A 65 -0.08 8.28 -7.36
C GLU A 65 -0.13 7.88 -5.89
N LEU A 66 0.86 7.12 -5.41
CA LEU A 66 0.98 6.71 -4.02
C LEU A 66 1.78 7.73 -3.20
N PHE A 67 2.32 8.74 -3.81
CA PHE A 67 3.06 9.83 -3.18
C PHE A 67 2.50 11.21 -3.56
#